data_f7c54e39f7ff9d767a2422f582b95280
#
_entry.id   f7c54e39f7ff9d767a2422f582b95280
#
_cell.length_a   1.000
_cell.length_b   1.000
_cell.length_c   1.000
_cell.angle_alpha   90.00
_cell.angle_beta   90.00
_cell.angle_gamma   90.00
#
_symmetry.space_group_name_H-M   'P 1'
#
loop_
_entity.id
_entity.type
_entity.pdbx_description
1 polymer ?
#
loop_
_entity_poly.entity_id
_entity_poly.type
_entity_poly.pdbx_seq_one_letter_code
_entity_poly.pdbx_strand_id
1 'polypeptide(L)'
;MRAYIVTMTAALAVLGGCTDHGDTAESAEAAAPVRPVLTQVARPSDTVTLGPFAGTIEPRYQAQLGFQIPGRMVGRDVTVGDIVKKGQRLAALDTIVSRFDLTRAEADLADARAQAENADAAEGRTRRLMTGNSVSQATLDQAVARRDTARARVDQALASLQKARDQMGYTELKAEFDGVVTQRLAEIGQVLSAGQGVVTVARPDVREAVVDIPEAYVGALPPDCRFTVALQSAPDLTTTGRVREVAPLAEAGTRSKRIRIALDNPGPAFRLGATIDVALASKVRPRFLLPPSALLEEGDRRSVWVVAQDGKSVTRRDVTVAAERDRAEPGRIAIIDGLKAGDRVVVAGVHSLKDGQPVWLTDDAV
;
A
#
# COMPACT_ATOMS: atom_id res chain seq x y z
N MET A 1 37.35 56.64 24.13
CA MET A 1 37.18 58.09 23.99
C MET A 1 35.86 58.49 24.59
N ARG A 2 35.91 59.27 25.65
CA ARG A 2 34.94 60.23 26.24
C ARG A 2 33.54 59.64 26.62
N ALA A 3 33.18 59.35 27.91
CA ALA A 3 33.28 60.18 29.17
C ALA A 3 32.38 61.42 29.14
N TYR A 4 31.35 61.39 30.02
CA TYR A 4 30.82 62.50 30.86
C TYR A 4 29.63 61.91 31.67
N ILE A 5 29.66 61.65 32.94
CA ILE A 5 29.71 62.26 34.24
C ILE A 5 29.06 63.68 34.31
N VAL A 6 28.04 63.79 35.16
CA VAL A 6 27.72 64.91 36.09
C VAL A 6 26.38 64.53 36.77
N THR A 7 26.29 64.10 37.98
CA THR A 7 26.35 64.64 39.36
C THR A 7 25.24 65.63 39.74
N MET A 8 24.65 65.33 40.94
CA MET A 8 24.31 66.27 42.06
C MET A 8 22.91 66.92 41.99
N THR A 9 22.07 67.04 42.98
CA THR A 9 22.23 67.26 44.41
C THR A 9 20.92 67.07 45.20
N ALA A 10 21.00 66.66 46.42
CA ALA A 10 20.27 66.63 47.65
C ALA A 10 19.45 67.89 48.03
N ALA A 11 18.42 67.70 48.84
CA ALA A 11 17.97 68.42 50.04
C ALA A 11 16.65 67.84 50.56
N LEU A 12 16.48 67.27 51.66
CA LEU A 12 16.53 67.51 53.09
C LEU A 12 15.28 68.22 53.67
N ALA A 13 14.70 67.53 54.67
CA ALA A 13 13.95 68.00 55.88
C ALA A 13 12.46 68.27 55.72
N VAL A 14 11.49 68.01 56.64
CA VAL A 14 11.56 67.80 58.12
C VAL A 14 10.17 67.42 58.64
N LEU A 15 10.10 66.46 59.56
CA LEU A 15 9.25 66.35 60.77
C LEU A 15 7.72 66.64 60.73
N GLY A 16 6.98 65.64 61.22
CA GLY A 16 5.95 65.93 62.24
C GLY A 16 4.74 65.06 62.25
N GLY A 17 4.53 64.33 63.34
CA GLY A 17 3.18 64.05 63.83
C GLY A 17 2.78 62.57 63.95
N CYS A 18 3.03 62.00 65.15
CA CYS A 18 2.32 60.82 65.67
C CYS A 18 0.84 61.13 65.87
N THR A 19 -0.02 60.27 65.42
CA THR A 19 -1.26 59.88 66.10
C THR A 19 -1.54 58.43 65.89
N ASP A 20 -1.52 57.73 67.00
CA ASP A 20 -1.92 56.38 67.24
C ASP A 20 -3.48 56.24 66.96
N HIS A 21 -3.89 55.41 66.01
CA HIS A 21 -5.23 54.87 65.99
C HIS A 21 -5.11 53.42 65.56
N GLY A 22 -5.25 52.53 66.53
CA GLY A 22 -5.47 51.14 66.30
C GLY A 22 -6.78 50.91 65.52
N ASP A 23 -6.65 50.47 64.32
CA ASP A 23 -7.73 49.83 63.61
C ASP A 23 -7.26 48.43 63.19
N THR A 24 -7.88 47.45 63.86
CA THR A 24 -7.84 46.06 63.46
C THR A 24 -8.43 45.94 62.07
N ALA A 25 -7.62 46.09 61.04
CA ALA A 25 -8.03 45.71 59.69
C ALA A 25 -8.11 44.18 59.63
N GLU A 26 -9.31 43.68 59.80
CA GLU A 26 -9.73 42.35 59.39
C GLU A 26 -9.26 42.18 57.93
N SER A 27 -8.26 41.31 57.71
CA SER A 27 -7.76 40.98 56.38
C SER A 27 -8.95 40.37 55.62
N ALA A 28 -9.70 41.17 54.90
CA ALA A 28 -10.60 40.69 53.88
C ALA A 28 -9.76 39.93 52.87
N GLU A 29 -9.83 38.64 52.94
CA GLU A 29 -9.28 37.70 51.90
C GLU A 29 -9.76 38.19 50.55
N ALA A 30 -8.89 38.85 49.81
CA ALA A 30 -9.19 39.42 48.50
C ALA A 30 -9.77 38.29 47.62
N ALA A 31 -11.07 38.40 47.35
CA ALA A 31 -11.77 37.44 46.48
C ALA A 31 -10.90 37.21 45.22
N ALA A 32 -10.51 35.98 44.99
CA ALA A 32 -9.68 35.61 43.85
C ALA A 32 -10.29 36.16 42.53
N PRO A 33 -9.50 36.83 41.70
CA PRO A 33 -10.04 37.46 40.49
C PRO A 33 -10.76 36.42 39.61
N VAL A 34 -11.99 36.71 39.22
CA VAL A 34 -12.76 35.86 38.28
C VAL A 34 -12.04 35.85 36.95
N ARG A 35 -11.65 34.68 36.48
CA ARG A 35 -10.91 34.54 35.23
C ARG A 35 -11.78 33.95 34.12
N PRO A 36 -11.70 34.46 32.88
CA PRO A 36 -12.32 33.81 31.74
C PRO A 36 -11.58 32.48 31.46
N VAL A 37 -12.33 31.42 31.27
CA VAL A 37 -11.80 30.09 30.90
C VAL A 37 -12.47 29.56 29.67
N LEU A 38 -11.68 28.99 28.77
CA LEU A 38 -12.20 28.28 27.61
C LEU A 38 -12.49 26.83 28.04
N THR A 39 -13.69 26.35 27.74
CA THR A 39 -14.11 25.00 28.15
C THR A 39 -14.49 24.14 26.96
N GLN A 40 -14.38 22.83 27.14
CA GLN A 40 -14.89 21.81 26.23
C GLN A 40 -15.77 20.83 27.02
N VAL A 41 -16.92 20.46 26.44
CA VAL A 41 -17.78 19.44 27.02
C VAL A 41 -17.20 18.05 26.77
N ALA A 42 -16.99 17.29 27.83
CA ALA A 42 -16.49 15.92 27.76
C ALA A 42 -17.55 15.00 27.14
N ARG A 43 -17.37 14.62 25.89
CA ARG A 43 -18.21 13.65 25.18
C ARG A 43 -17.46 12.32 25.09
N PRO A 44 -18.08 11.22 25.53
CA PRO A 44 -17.44 9.91 25.42
C PRO A 44 -17.34 9.50 23.94
N SER A 45 -16.16 9.02 23.54
CA SER A 45 -15.92 8.38 22.25
C SER A 45 -15.58 6.92 22.51
N ASP A 46 -16.30 6.01 21.89
CA ASP A 46 -16.04 4.57 21.90
C ASP A 46 -15.37 4.07 20.63
N THR A 47 -15.03 5.00 19.75
CA THR A 47 -14.43 4.71 18.46
C THR A 47 -13.12 5.48 18.30
N VAL A 48 -12.14 4.80 17.75
CA VAL A 48 -10.86 5.39 17.32
C VAL A 48 -10.74 5.20 15.84
N THR A 49 -10.44 6.28 15.14
CA THR A 49 -10.12 6.24 13.73
C THR A 49 -8.60 6.27 13.56
N LEU A 50 -8.06 5.22 12.99
CA LEU A 50 -6.67 5.15 12.58
C LEU A 50 -6.56 5.57 11.12
N GLY A 51 -5.78 6.57 10.82
CA GLY A 51 -5.66 7.17 9.50
C GLY A 51 -6.23 8.60 9.44
N PRO A 52 -6.57 9.15 8.27
CA PRO A 52 -6.48 8.50 6.96
C PRO A 52 -5.02 8.24 6.50
N PHE A 53 -4.81 7.12 5.82
CA PHE A 53 -3.55 6.81 5.16
C PHE A 53 -3.76 6.89 3.65
N ALA A 54 -2.91 7.65 2.97
CA ALA A 54 -2.95 7.76 1.52
C ALA A 54 -2.48 6.45 0.85
N GLY A 55 -3.15 6.07 -0.23
CA GLY A 55 -2.84 4.87 -0.98
C GLY A 55 -3.29 4.96 -2.43
N THR A 56 -3.20 3.84 -3.13
CA THR A 56 -3.62 3.71 -4.53
C THR A 56 -4.41 2.43 -4.76
N ILE A 57 -5.27 2.45 -5.77
CA ILE A 57 -5.94 1.24 -6.27
C ILE A 57 -5.02 0.54 -7.25
N GLU A 58 -4.64 -0.69 -6.94
CA GLU A 58 -3.81 -1.53 -7.79
C GLU A 58 -4.56 -2.78 -8.25
N PRO A 59 -4.19 -3.35 -9.39
CA PRO A 59 -4.69 -4.66 -9.79
C PRO A 59 -4.06 -5.74 -8.90
N ARG A 60 -4.85 -6.71 -8.48
CA ARG A 60 -4.31 -7.86 -7.75
C ARG A 60 -3.41 -8.73 -8.62
N TYR A 61 -3.76 -8.85 -9.91
CA TYR A 61 -3.04 -9.66 -10.88
C TYR A 61 -2.58 -8.79 -12.03
N GLN A 62 -1.28 -8.75 -12.22
CA GLN A 62 -0.66 -8.12 -13.37
C GLN A 62 0.56 -8.94 -13.82
N ALA A 63 0.82 -8.97 -15.10
CA ALA A 63 1.97 -9.63 -15.67
C ALA A 63 2.68 -8.72 -16.68
N GLN A 64 3.99 -8.68 -16.57
CA GLN A 64 4.83 -8.08 -17.60
C GLN A 64 5.12 -9.14 -18.65
N LEU A 65 4.59 -8.93 -19.85
CA LEU A 65 4.70 -9.87 -20.96
C LEU A 65 5.86 -9.47 -21.87
N GLY A 66 6.64 -10.47 -22.28
CA GLY A 66 7.80 -10.33 -23.16
C GLY A 66 7.97 -11.55 -24.05
N PHE A 67 8.79 -11.42 -25.11
CA PHE A 67 9.08 -12.52 -26.01
C PHE A 67 10.00 -13.55 -25.35
N GLN A 68 9.78 -14.84 -25.69
CA GLN A 68 10.63 -15.94 -25.20
C GLN A 68 11.92 -16.09 -25.99
N ILE A 69 12.01 -15.46 -27.17
CA ILE A 69 13.20 -15.43 -28.03
C ILE A 69 13.64 -13.99 -28.29
N PRO A 70 14.93 -13.76 -28.56
CA PRO A 70 15.42 -12.44 -28.93
C PRO A 70 15.00 -12.10 -30.36
N GLY A 71 14.85 -10.81 -30.66
CA GLY A 71 14.56 -10.36 -32.01
C GLY A 71 14.18 -8.87 -32.08
N ARG A 72 14.07 -8.35 -33.30
CA ARG A 72 13.63 -6.99 -33.55
C ARG A 72 12.11 -6.95 -33.59
N MET A 73 11.50 -6.08 -32.78
CA MET A 73 10.05 -5.87 -32.79
C MET A 73 9.63 -5.09 -34.03
N VAL A 74 8.75 -5.68 -34.85
CA VAL A 74 8.26 -5.08 -36.10
C VAL A 74 6.84 -4.56 -36.01
N GLY A 75 6.08 -4.98 -34.98
CA GLY A 75 4.71 -4.55 -34.79
C GLY A 75 4.28 -4.63 -33.33
N ARG A 76 3.36 -3.74 -32.97
CA ARG A 76 2.62 -3.75 -31.71
C ARG A 76 1.18 -3.39 -32.02
N ASP A 77 0.27 -4.28 -31.65
CA ASP A 77 -1.15 -4.18 -32.03
C ASP A 77 -2.00 -3.53 -30.92
N VAL A 78 -1.37 -3.14 -29.81
CA VAL A 78 -2.06 -2.60 -28.63
C VAL A 78 -1.41 -1.33 -28.08
N THR A 79 -2.23 -0.50 -27.43
CA THR A 79 -1.80 0.71 -26.71
C THR A 79 -2.21 0.64 -25.24
N VAL A 80 -1.65 1.54 -24.41
CA VAL A 80 -2.06 1.64 -23.00
C VAL A 80 -3.53 2.03 -22.92
N GLY A 81 -4.29 1.30 -22.10
CA GLY A 81 -5.74 1.44 -21.96
C GLY A 81 -6.56 0.45 -22.78
N ASP A 82 -5.97 -0.26 -23.74
CA ASP A 82 -6.69 -1.26 -24.54
C ASP A 82 -7.08 -2.47 -23.70
N ILE A 83 -8.30 -2.94 -23.91
CA ILE A 83 -8.80 -4.20 -23.35
C ILE A 83 -8.39 -5.32 -24.29
N VAL A 84 -7.74 -6.34 -23.74
CA VAL A 84 -7.23 -7.49 -24.47
C VAL A 84 -7.84 -8.78 -23.98
N LYS A 85 -8.02 -9.75 -24.90
CA LYS A 85 -8.51 -11.10 -24.60
C LYS A 85 -7.37 -12.10 -24.61
N LYS A 86 -7.51 -13.17 -23.83
CA LYS A 86 -6.58 -14.31 -23.85
C LYS A 86 -6.36 -14.80 -25.28
N GLY A 87 -5.09 -14.98 -25.67
CA GLY A 87 -4.69 -15.41 -27.01
C GLY A 87 -4.62 -14.28 -28.05
N GLN A 88 -5.08 -13.06 -27.74
CA GLN A 88 -4.95 -11.91 -28.63
C GLN A 88 -3.48 -11.53 -28.80
N ARG A 89 -3.06 -11.29 -30.05
CA ARG A 89 -1.71 -10.83 -30.35
C ARG A 89 -1.52 -9.40 -29.88
N LEU A 90 -0.42 -9.17 -29.16
CA LEU A 90 -0.03 -7.88 -28.59
C LEU A 90 1.09 -7.22 -29.34
N ALA A 91 2.06 -8.03 -29.80
CA ALA A 91 3.23 -7.57 -30.54
C ALA A 91 3.81 -8.71 -31.41
N ALA A 92 4.67 -8.37 -32.35
CA ALA A 92 5.33 -9.32 -33.23
C ALA A 92 6.82 -8.96 -33.43
N LEU A 93 7.66 -10.00 -33.47
CA LEU A 93 9.04 -9.93 -33.91
C LEU A 93 9.14 -10.13 -35.42
N ASP A 94 10.31 -9.76 -35.97
CA ASP A 94 10.70 -10.11 -37.31
C ASP A 94 10.79 -11.63 -37.44
N THR A 95 10.08 -12.21 -38.42
CA THR A 95 9.92 -13.65 -38.59
C THR A 95 10.86 -14.24 -39.63
N ILE A 96 11.70 -13.43 -40.31
CA ILE A 96 12.50 -13.87 -41.46
C ILE A 96 13.37 -15.07 -41.09
N VAL A 97 14.14 -14.99 -40.02
CA VAL A 97 15.05 -16.08 -39.58
C VAL A 97 14.23 -17.31 -39.17
N SER A 98 13.24 -17.16 -38.33
CA SER A 98 12.42 -18.29 -37.85
C SER A 98 11.65 -18.97 -38.96
N ARG A 99 11.24 -18.23 -40.00
CA ARG A 99 10.61 -18.80 -41.22
C ARG A 99 11.58 -19.65 -42.02
N PHE A 100 12.83 -19.19 -42.19
CA PHE A 100 13.85 -19.98 -42.85
C PHE A 100 14.18 -21.25 -42.07
N ASP A 101 14.29 -21.18 -40.75
CA ASP A 101 14.55 -22.36 -39.92
C ASP A 101 13.41 -23.35 -39.99
N LEU A 102 12.14 -22.88 -40.02
CA LEU A 102 10.97 -23.73 -40.21
C LEU A 102 10.99 -24.43 -41.58
N THR A 103 11.23 -23.68 -42.68
CA THR A 103 11.30 -24.23 -44.02
C THR A 103 12.42 -25.29 -44.16
N ARG A 104 13.59 -25.04 -43.54
CA ARG A 104 14.68 -25.98 -43.47
C ARG A 104 14.29 -27.26 -42.73
N ALA A 105 13.69 -27.16 -41.57
CA ALA A 105 13.26 -28.32 -40.78
C ALA A 105 12.16 -29.14 -41.51
N GLU A 106 11.30 -28.49 -42.28
CA GLU A 106 10.33 -29.17 -43.16
C GLU A 106 11.01 -29.96 -44.29
N ALA A 107 12.03 -29.39 -44.91
CA ALA A 107 12.83 -30.06 -45.94
C ALA A 107 13.64 -31.24 -45.36
N ASP A 108 14.25 -31.08 -44.20
CA ASP A 108 15.00 -32.15 -43.52
C ASP A 108 14.08 -33.32 -43.15
N LEU A 109 12.85 -33.06 -42.74
CA LEU A 109 11.86 -34.11 -42.48
C LEU A 109 11.43 -34.83 -43.77
N ALA A 110 11.23 -34.08 -44.86
CA ALA A 110 10.89 -34.67 -46.14
C ALA A 110 11.97 -35.62 -46.65
N ASP A 111 13.26 -35.22 -46.54
CA ASP A 111 14.41 -36.05 -46.86
C ASP A 111 14.49 -37.31 -45.98
N ALA A 112 14.38 -37.15 -44.65
CA ALA A 112 14.38 -38.27 -43.70
C ALA A 112 13.27 -39.30 -43.97
N ARG A 113 12.07 -38.83 -44.35
CA ARG A 113 10.94 -39.69 -44.73
C ARG A 113 11.22 -40.48 -46.02
N ALA A 114 11.77 -39.81 -47.04
CA ALA A 114 12.13 -40.49 -48.29
C ALA A 114 13.21 -41.56 -48.05
N GLN A 115 14.20 -41.28 -47.21
CA GLN A 115 15.21 -42.27 -46.82
C GLN A 115 14.63 -43.46 -46.05
N ALA A 116 13.70 -43.22 -45.15
CA ALA A 116 13.03 -44.27 -44.37
C ALA A 116 12.16 -45.14 -45.28
N GLU A 117 11.41 -44.57 -46.23
CA GLU A 117 10.62 -45.29 -47.21
C GLU A 117 11.48 -46.17 -48.10
N ASN A 118 12.62 -45.65 -48.59
CA ASN A 118 13.57 -46.42 -49.38
C ASN A 118 14.17 -47.59 -48.56
N ALA A 119 14.51 -47.38 -47.29
CA ALA A 119 15.05 -48.39 -46.38
C ALA A 119 14.02 -49.47 -46.05
N ASP A 120 12.78 -49.08 -45.79
CA ASP A 120 11.64 -49.99 -45.59
C ASP A 120 11.39 -50.87 -46.83
N ALA A 121 11.37 -50.27 -48.03
CA ALA A 121 11.23 -50.98 -49.27
C ALA A 121 12.38 -51.98 -49.54
N ALA A 122 13.61 -51.58 -49.22
CA ALA A 122 14.80 -52.42 -49.34
C ALA A 122 14.77 -53.60 -48.37
N GLU A 123 14.41 -53.37 -47.10
CA GLU A 123 14.23 -54.42 -46.09
C GLU A 123 13.15 -55.41 -46.52
N GLY A 124 11.97 -54.93 -46.99
CA GLY A 124 10.92 -55.76 -47.48
C GLY A 124 11.29 -56.64 -48.68
N ARG A 125 12.15 -56.12 -49.61
CA ARG A 125 12.70 -56.92 -50.70
C ARG A 125 13.68 -58.00 -50.19
N THR A 126 14.61 -57.64 -49.29
CA THR A 126 15.58 -58.55 -48.72
C THR A 126 14.88 -59.67 -47.91
N ARG A 127 13.84 -59.35 -47.16
CA ARG A 127 13.03 -60.32 -46.41
C ARG A 127 12.36 -61.36 -47.34
N ARG A 128 11.81 -60.93 -48.45
CA ARG A 128 11.26 -61.84 -49.47
C ARG A 128 12.30 -62.76 -50.12
N LEU A 129 13.51 -62.24 -50.39
CA LEU A 129 14.64 -63.02 -50.94
C LEU A 129 15.17 -64.03 -49.92
N MET A 130 15.14 -63.71 -48.64
CA MET A 130 15.52 -64.61 -47.55
C MET A 130 14.59 -65.83 -47.46
N THR A 131 13.28 -65.64 -47.63
CA THR A 131 12.31 -66.80 -47.66
C THR A 131 12.57 -67.73 -48.82
N GLY A 132 13.21 -67.26 -49.88
CA GLY A 132 13.67 -68.06 -51.04
C GLY A 132 15.11 -68.56 -50.90
N ASN A 133 15.77 -68.50 -49.72
CA ASN A 133 17.17 -68.84 -49.47
C ASN A 133 18.18 -68.12 -50.41
N SER A 134 17.84 -66.96 -50.98
CA SER A 134 18.66 -66.22 -51.94
C SER A 134 19.61 -65.23 -51.33
N VAL A 135 19.52 -64.96 -49.99
CA VAL A 135 20.38 -64.04 -49.21
C VAL A 135 20.71 -64.60 -47.83
N SER A 136 21.79 -64.11 -47.22
CA SER A 136 22.21 -64.55 -45.86
C SER A 136 21.42 -63.82 -44.77
N GLN A 137 21.34 -64.40 -43.55
CA GLN A 137 20.73 -63.75 -42.38
C GLN A 137 21.44 -62.40 -42.08
N ALA A 138 22.77 -62.34 -42.19
CA ALA A 138 23.55 -61.13 -41.96
C ALA A 138 23.12 -59.99 -42.94
N THR A 139 22.69 -60.31 -44.18
CA THR A 139 22.21 -59.34 -45.15
C THR A 139 20.84 -58.80 -44.75
N LEU A 140 19.97 -59.65 -44.18
CA LEU A 140 18.69 -59.22 -43.65
C LEU A 140 18.85 -58.35 -42.41
N ASP A 141 19.70 -58.76 -41.47
CA ASP A 141 19.99 -58.02 -40.24
C ASP A 141 20.56 -56.62 -40.55
N GLN A 142 21.43 -56.50 -41.61
CA GLN A 142 21.91 -55.22 -42.08
C GLN A 142 20.78 -54.35 -42.67
N ALA A 143 19.85 -54.92 -43.42
CA ALA A 143 18.73 -54.20 -43.98
C ALA A 143 17.76 -53.70 -42.90
N VAL A 144 17.52 -54.53 -41.86
CA VAL A 144 16.76 -54.15 -40.65
C VAL A 144 17.43 -52.99 -39.90
N ALA A 145 18.76 -53.09 -39.66
CA ALA A 145 19.49 -52.03 -38.97
C ALA A 145 19.46 -50.69 -39.75
N ARG A 146 19.55 -50.72 -41.09
CA ARG A 146 19.40 -49.54 -41.92
C ARG A 146 18.03 -48.94 -41.87
N ARG A 147 16.96 -49.74 -41.90
CA ARG A 147 15.59 -49.31 -41.75
C ARG A 147 15.40 -48.64 -40.40
N ASP A 148 15.84 -49.27 -39.30
CA ASP A 148 15.69 -48.74 -37.96
C ASP A 148 16.43 -47.42 -37.78
N THR A 149 17.65 -47.34 -38.34
CA THR A 149 18.40 -46.06 -38.35
C THR A 149 17.69 -44.97 -39.14
N ALA A 150 17.09 -45.28 -40.30
CA ALA A 150 16.34 -44.32 -41.11
C ALA A 150 15.05 -43.86 -40.39
N ARG A 151 14.34 -44.76 -39.70
CA ARG A 151 13.17 -44.40 -38.85
C ARG A 151 13.59 -43.49 -37.71
N ALA A 152 14.66 -43.78 -36.98
CA ALA A 152 15.17 -42.90 -35.92
C ALA A 152 15.52 -41.50 -36.44
N ARG A 153 15.99 -41.36 -37.70
CA ARG A 153 16.21 -40.05 -38.34
C ARG A 153 14.90 -39.29 -38.59
N VAL A 154 13.81 -39.99 -38.96
CA VAL A 154 12.50 -39.36 -39.08
C VAL A 154 12.03 -38.78 -37.74
N ASP A 155 12.18 -39.55 -36.65
CA ASP A 155 11.81 -39.08 -35.30
C ASP A 155 12.64 -37.83 -34.88
N GLN A 156 13.93 -37.85 -35.17
CA GLN A 156 14.82 -36.70 -34.95
C GLN A 156 14.38 -35.48 -35.75
N ALA A 157 14.06 -35.64 -37.04
CA ALA A 157 13.62 -34.55 -37.91
C ALA A 157 12.26 -34.00 -37.49
N LEU A 158 11.33 -34.88 -37.01
CA LEU A 158 10.04 -34.46 -36.42
C LEU A 158 10.25 -33.58 -35.18
N ALA A 159 11.14 -33.97 -34.28
CA ALA A 159 11.46 -33.18 -33.10
C ALA A 159 12.07 -31.81 -33.48
N SER A 160 12.95 -31.80 -34.50
CA SER A 160 13.54 -30.56 -35.03
C SER A 160 12.49 -29.63 -35.65
N LEU A 161 11.56 -30.19 -36.41
CA LEU A 161 10.42 -29.44 -36.97
C LEU A 161 9.53 -28.84 -35.88
N GLN A 162 9.21 -29.64 -34.84
CA GLN A 162 8.41 -29.11 -33.73
C GLN A 162 9.11 -27.94 -33.04
N LYS A 163 10.40 -28.05 -32.78
CA LYS A 163 11.22 -26.95 -32.24
C LYS A 163 11.15 -25.70 -33.10
N ALA A 164 11.29 -25.84 -34.44
CA ALA A 164 11.22 -24.69 -35.34
C ALA A 164 9.81 -24.05 -35.37
N ARG A 165 8.75 -24.85 -35.25
CA ARG A 165 7.36 -24.36 -35.14
C ARG A 165 7.15 -23.58 -33.85
N ASP A 166 7.65 -24.08 -32.72
CA ASP A 166 7.55 -23.41 -31.43
C ASP A 166 8.31 -22.07 -31.47
N GLN A 167 9.52 -22.04 -32.01
CA GLN A 167 10.29 -20.81 -32.20
C GLN A 167 9.57 -19.80 -33.09
N MET A 168 8.92 -20.26 -34.17
CA MET A 168 8.07 -19.41 -35.01
C MET A 168 6.87 -18.89 -34.21
N GLY A 169 6.25 -19.71 -33.38
CA GLY A 169 5.15 -19.30 -32.49
C GLY A 169 5.59 -18.21 -31.47
N TYR A 170 6.81 -18.29 -30.97
CA TYR A 170 7.36 -17.31 -30.02
C TYR A 170 7.69 -15.94 -30.64
N THR A 171 7.60 -15.80 -31.98
CA THR A 171 7.68 -14.49 -32.64
C THR A 171 6.43 -13.64 -32.46
N GLU A 172 5.33 -14.22 -31.98
CA GLU A 172 4.12 -13.51 -31.63
C GLU A 172 3.95 -13.44 -30.11
N LEU A 173 3.87 -12.25 -29.56
CA LEU A 173 3.52 -12.05 -28.17
C LEU A 173 1.99 -12.03 -28.03
N LYS A 174 1.45 -12.94 -27.22
CA LYS A 174 0.00 -13.06 -26.99
C LYS A 174 -0.35 -12.82 -25.52
N ALA A 175 -1.57 -12.30 -25.29
CA ALA A 175 -2.09 -12.15 -23.95
C ALA A 175 -2.37 -13.52 -23.32
N GLU A 176 -1.91 -13.74 -22.09
CA GLU A 176 -2.11 -15.01 -21.36
C GLU A 176 -3.48 -15.08 -20.68
N PHE A 177 -4.11 -13.92 -20.42
CA PHE A 177 -5.42 -13.77 -19.79
C PHE A 177 -6.12 -12.50 -20.28
N ASP A 178 -7.42 -12.42 -20.00
CA ASP A 178 -8.21 -11.22 -20.29
C ASP A 178 -7.83 -10.09 -19.35
N GLY A 179 -7.58 -8.89 -19.90
CA GLY A 179 -7.12 -7.77 -19.09
C GLY A 179 -7.08 -6.44 -19.83
N VAL A 180 -6.43 -5.47 -19.20
CA VAL A 180 -6.16 -4.14 -19.77
C VAL A 180 -4.65 -3.90 -19.81
N VAL A 181 -4.17 -3.30 -20.88
CA VAL A 181 -2.77 -2.89 -21.02
C VAL A 181 -2.53 -1.67 -20.14
N THR A 182 -1.66 -1.81 -19.12
CA THR A 182 -1.38 -0.72 -18.16
C THR A 182 -0.09 0.03 -18.47
N GLN A 183 0.90 -0.67 -19.07
CA GLN A 183 2.19 -0.06 -19.40
C GLN A 183 2.71 -0.57 -20.73
N ARG A 184 3.48 0.29 -21.39
CA ARG A 184 4.28 0.00 -22.58
C ARG A 184 5.76 0.14 -22.20
N LEU A 185 6.54 -0.90 -22.45
CA LEU A 185 7.94 -1.00 -22.01
C LEU A 185 8.92 -1.07 -23.19
N ALA A 186 8.41 -1.33 -24.41
CA ALA A 186 9.24 -1.42 -25.61
C ALA A 186 8.59 -0.75 -26.82
N GLU A 187 9.43 -0.30 -27.77
CA GLU A 187 9.02 0.39 -28.98
C GLU A 187 9.27 -0.42 -30.25
N ILE A 188 8.47 -0.17 -31.28
CA ILE A 188 8.64 -0.77 -32.61
C ILE A 188 10.03 -0.39 -33.18
N GLY A 189 10.72 -1.37 -33.74
CA GLY A 189 12.08 -1.21 -34.26
C GLY A 189 13.17 -1.55 -33.25
N GLN A 190 12.86 -1.66 -31.96
CA GLN A 190 13.81 -2.04 -30.92
C GLN A 190 14.18 -3.52 -31.02
N VAL A 191 15.44 -3.83 -30.76
CA VAL A 191 15.93 -5.21 -30.58
C VAL A 191 15.76 -5.58 -29.13
N LEU A 192 15.07 -6.68 -28.88
CA LEU A 192 14.70 -7.17 -27.57
C LEU A 192 15.46 -8.45 -27.24
N SER A 193 15.82 -8.60 -25.98
CA SER A 193 16.33 -9.85 -25.42
C SER A 193 15.19 -10.77 -25.01
N ALA A 194 15.45 -12.08 -24.93
CA ALA A 194 14.49 -13.02 -24.36
C ALA A 194 14.12 -12.64 -22.93
N GLY A 195 12.82 -12.63 -22.59
CA GLY A 195 12.28 -12.24 -21.30
C GLY A 195 12.20 -10.73 -21.05
N GLN A 196 12.69 -9.89 -21.97
CA GLN A 196 12.53 -8.45 -21.85
C GLN A 196 11.05 -8.06 -21.98
N GLY A 197 10.53 -7.28 -21.02
CA GLY A 197 9.13 -6.84 -21.01
C GLY A 197 8.80 -5.92 -22.18
N VAL A 198 7.64 -6.14 -22.78
CA VAL A 198 7.10 -5.34 -23.89
C VAL A 198 5.88 -4.56 -23.43
N VAL A 199 4.95 -5.20 -22.76
CA VAL A 199 3.74 -4.59 -22.20
C VAL A 199 3.42 -5.20 -20.85
N THR A 200 2.75 -4.43 -20.00
CA THR A 200 2.15 -4.93 -18.77
C THR A 200 0.64 -5.05 -18.97
N VAL A 201 0.09 -6.22 -18.69
CA VAL A 201 -1.35 -6.50 -18.72
C VAL A 201 -1.84 -6.77 -17.31
N ALA A 202 -2.94 -6.13 -16.91
CA ALA A 202 -3.53 -6.26 -15.58
C ALA A 202 -5.00 -6.70 -15.68
N ARG A 203 -5.48 -7.43 -14.66
CA ARG A 203 -6.90 -7.77 -14.52
C ARG A 203 -7.64 -6.65 -13.80
N PRO A 204 -8.58 -5.97 -14.45
CA PRO A 204 -9.30 -4.84 -13.85
C PRO A 204 -10.45 -5.26 -12.93
N ASP A 205 -10.85 -6.53 -12.96
CA ASP A 205 -11.97 -7.10 -12.19
C ASP A 205 -11.62 -7.27 -10.71
N VAL A 206 -10.38 -7.59 -10.39
CA VAL A 206 -9.91 -7.80 -9.01
C VAL A 206 -8.95 -6.67 -8.62
N ARG A 207 -9.47 -5.73 -7.85
CA ARG A 207 -8.74 -4.53 -7.40
C ARG A 207 -8.46 -4.58 -5.92
N GLU A 208 -7.33 -4.04 -5.52
CA GLU A 208 -6.91 -3.93 -4.13
C GLU A 208 -6.53 -2.48 -3.82
N ALA A 209 -6.75 -2.06 -2.58
CA ALA A 209 -6.15 -0.85 -2.07
C ALA A 209 -4.76 -1.18 -1.52
N VAL A 210 -3.76 -0.45 -1.98
CA VAL A 210 -2.38 -0.56 -1.50
C VAL A 210 -2.05 0.71 -0.74
N VAL A 211 -1.66 0.54 0.52
CA VAL A 211 -1.38 1.63 1.45
C VAL A 211 -0.15 1.33 2.26
N ASP A 212 0.67 2.36 2.52
CA ASP A 212 1.85 2.25 3.36
C ASP A 212 1.53 2.82 4.75
N ILE A 213 1.42 1.93 5.76
CA ILE A 213 1.07 2.29 7.14
C ILE A 213 2.33 2.27 8.00
N PRO A 214 2.61 3.32 8.81
CA PRO A 214 3.75 3.34 9.73
C PRO A 214 3.74 2.12 10.65
N GLU A 215 4.92 1.50 10.84
CA GLU A 215 5.07 0.23 11.58
C GLU A 215 4.50 0.30 13.01
N ALA A 216 4.59 1.48 13.64
CA ALA A 216 4.04 1.70 14.98
C ALA A 216 2.53 1.40 15.09
N TYR A 217 1.78 1.54 14.01
CA TYR A 217 0.34 1.27 13.99
C TYR A 217 0.00 -0.16 13.54
N VAL A 218 0.89 -0.80 12.77
CA VAL A 218 0.62 -2.14 12.23
C VAL A 218 0.48 -3.19 13.34
N GLY A 219 1.30 -3.09 14.40
CA GLY A 219 1.23 -3.99 15.55
C GLY A 219 -0.06 -3.88 16.37
N ALA A 220 -0.79 -2.78 16.24
CA ALA A 220 -2.06 -2.53 16.93
C ALA A 220 -3.29 -2.89 16.08
N LEU A 221 -3.12 -3.34 14.84
CA LEU A 221 -4.24 -3.73 13.97
C LEU A 221 -4.90 -5.01 14.49
N PRO A 222 -6.22 -5.00 14.73
CA PRO A 222 -6.94 -6.22 15.09
C PRO A 222 -6.87 -7.27 13.97
N PRO A 223 -6.87 -8.57 14.30
CA PRO A 223 -7.10 -9.62 13.31
C PRO A 223 -8.42 -9.36 12.57
N ASP A 224 -8.44 -9.58 11.26
CA ASP A 224 -9.64 -9.41 10.41
C ASP A 224 -10.24 -7.98 10.40
N CYS A 225 -9.45 -6.95 10.68
CA CYS A 225 -9.92 -5.57 10.64
C CYS A 225 -10.42 -5.18 9.25
N ARG A 226 -11.50 -4.41 9.22
CA ARG A 226 -12.05 -3.82 8.00
C ARG A 226 -11.65 -2.37 7.90
N PHE A 227 -11.08 -2.02 6.78
CA PHE A 227 -10.78 -0.64 6.43
C PHE A 227 -11.91 -0.03 5.61
N THR A 228 -12.17 1.23 5.85
CA THR A 228 -12.97 2.07 4.95
C THR A 228 -12.00 2.74 3.99
N VAL A 229 -12.31 2.64 2.71
CA VAL A 229 -11.51 3.18 1.62
C VAL A 229 -12.34 4.23 0.90
N ALA A 230 -11.89 5.46 0.89
CA ALA A 230 -12.53 6.60 0.23
C ALA A 230 -11.69 7.06 -0.96
N LEU A 231 -12.33 7.52 -2.03
CA LEU A 231 -11.61 8.18 -3.14
C LEU A 231 -11.23 9.60 -2.74
N GLN A 232 -9.97 10.00 -2.93
CA GLN A 232 -9.56 11.39 -2.66
C GLN A 232 -10.28 12.41 -3.56
N SER A 233 -10.60 12.03 -4.79
CA SER A 233 -11.34 12.87 -5.73
C SER A 233 -12.83 13.01 -5.41
N ALA A 234 -13.39 12.11 -4.62
CA ALA A 234 -14.80 12.08 -4.21
C ALA A 234 -14.93 11.36 -2.85
N PRO A 235 -14.66 12.05 -1.73
CA PRO A 235 -14.62 11.44 -0.39
C PRO A 235 -15.90 10.75 0.07
N ASP A 236 -17.04 11.14 -0.50
CA ASP A 236 -18.34 10.50 -0.23
C ASP A 236 -18.46 9.10 -0.85
N LEU A 237 -17.63 8.80 -1.88
CA LEU A 237 -17.57 7.47 -2.48
C LEU A 237 -16.62 6.59 -1.68
N THR A 238 -17.22 5.71 -0.89
CA THR A 238 -16.49 4.79 -0.03
C THR A 238 -16.77 3.34 -0.36
N THR A 239 -15.81 2.49 -0.07
CA THR A 239 -15.98 1.03 -0.06
C THR A 239 -15.27 0.47 1.17
N THR A 240 -15.54 -0.78 1.50
CA THR A 240 -14.83 -1.47 2.59
C THR A 240 -13.89 -2.52 2.01
N GLY A 241 -12.92 -2.92 2.82
CA GLY A 241 -12.02 -3.99 2.45
C GLY A 241 -11.36 -4.63 3.67
N ARG A 242 -10.81 -5.82 3.46
CA ARG A 242 -10.08 -6.59 4.50
C ARG A 242 -8.61 -6.68 4.15
N VAL A 243 -7.78 -6.68 5.16
CA VAL A 243 -6.35 -6.94 4.99
C VAL A 243 -6.18 -8.33 4.39
N ARG A 244 -5.52 -8.39 3.23
CA ARG A 244 -5.12 -9.64 2.59
C ARG A 244 -3.66 -9.97 2.88
N GLU A 245 -2.83 -8.94 2.89
CA GLU A 245 -1.39 -9.10 3.01
C GLU A 245 -0.78 -7.90 3.72
N VAL A 246 0.13 -8.18 4.63
CA VAL A 246 0.99 -7.20 5.28
C VAL A 246 2.42 -7.53 4.90
N ALA A 247 3.13 -6.60 4.31
CA ALA A 247 4.53 -6.82 3.96
C ALA A 247 5.36 -7.18 5.21
N PRO A 248 6.17 -8.23 5.18
CA PRO A 248 6.96 -8.66 6.34
C PRO A 248 8.04 -7.63 6.69
N LEU A 249 8.59 -6.94 5.68
CA LEU A 249 9.62 -5.92 5.83
C LEU A 249 9.01 -4.52 5.75
N ALA A 250 9.48 -3.63 6.61
CA ALA A 250 9.19 -2.21 6.51
C ALA A 250 10.10 -1.55 5.48
N GLU A 251 9.60 -0.56 4.76
CA GLU A 251 10.38 0.29 3.87
C GLU A 251 11.36 1.11 4.71
N ALA A 252 12.67 1.01 4.39
CA ALA A 252 13.73 1.58 5.21
C ALA A 252 13.66 3.12 5.32
N GLY A 253 13.20 3.79 4.26
CA GLY A 253 13.11 5.26 4.21
C GLY A 253 11.96 5.83 5.04
N THR A 254 10.81 5.21 5.01
CA THR A 254 9.57 5.70 5.63
C THR A 254 9.20 5.00 6.92
N ARG A 255 9.83 3.86 7.24
CA ARG A 255 9.48 2.96 8.35
C ARG A 255 8.00 2.54 8.31
N SER A 256 7.45 2.40 7.12
CA SER A 256 6.08 1.96 6.89
C SER A 256 6.05 0.54 6.31
N LYS A 257 4.99 -0.18 6.58
CA LYS A 257 4.72 -1.49 6.00
C LYS A 257 3.62 -1.35 4.95
N ARG A 258 3.86 -1.96 3.80
CA ARG A 258 2.86 -2.03 2.74
C ARG A 258 1.78 -3.01 3.11
N ILE A 259 0.53 -2.55 3.07
CA ILE A 259 -0.65 -3.35 3.34
C ILE A 259 -1.49 -3.40 2.08
N ARG A 260 -1.88 -4.61 1.68
CA ARG A 260 -2.80 -4.86 0.58
C ARG A 260 -4.16 -5.23 1.14
N ILE A 261 -5.16 -4.47 0.76
CA ILE A 261 -6.53 -4.58 1.24
C ILE A 261 -7.39 -5.03 0.07
N ALA A 262 -7.96 -6.22 0.18
CA ALA A 262 -8.93 -6.73 -0.78
C ALA A 262 -10.23 -5.97 -0.61
N LEU A 263 -10.70 -5.31 -1.67
CA LEU A 263 -11.89 -4.47 -1.65
C LEU A 263 -13.17 -5.32 -1.80
N ASP A 264 -14.18 -4.97 -1.03
CA ASP A 264 -15.50 -5.58 -1.08
C ASP A 264 -16.34 -4.88 -2.17
N ASN A 265 -16.45 -5.47 -3.38
CA ASN A 265 -17.25 -4.96 -4.51
C ASN A 265 -17.01 -3.47 -4.82
N PRO A 266 -15.79 -3.05 -5.13
CA PRO A 266 -15.51 -1.65 -5.43
C PRO A 266 -16.28 -1.20 -6.65
N GLY A 267 -17.02 -0.12 -6.54
CA GLY A 267 -17.76 0.47 -7.64
C GLY A 267 -16.85 0.89 -8.82
N PRO A 268 -17.44 1.24 -9.98
CA PRO A 268 -16.68 1.59 -11.19
C PRO A 268 -15.80 2.84 -11.03
N ALA A 269 -16.06 3.67 -10.02
CA ALA A 269 -15.25 4.86 -9.71
C ALA A 269 -13.86 4.51 -9.16
N PHE A 270 -13.70 3.36 -8.49
CA PHE A 270 -12.41 2.89 -7.96
C PHE A 270 -11.56 2.30 -9.07
N ARG A 271 -11.09 3.13 -10.00
CA ARG A 271 -10.29 2.72 -11.15
C ARG A 271 -8.85 2.40 -10.73
N LEU A 272 -8.17 1.56 -11.51
CA LEU A 272 -6.73 1.32 -11.33
C LEU A 272 -5.97 2.65 -11.38
N GLY A 273 -5.04 2.84 -10.44
CA GLY A 273 -4.27 4.08 -10.29
C GLY A 273 -5.00 5.22 -9.57
N ALA A 274 -6.26 5.04 -9.16
CA ALA A 274 -6.96 6.06 -8.36
C ALA A 274 -6.31 6.23 -6.99
N THR A 275 -6.16 7.48 -6.54
CA THR A 275 -5.69 7.80 -5.19
C THR A 275 -6.83 7.68 -4.19
N ILE A 276 -6.52 7.12 -3.05
CA ILE A 276 -7.48 6.78 -1.99
C ILE A 276 -6.96 7.19 -0.62
N ASP A 277 -7.89 7.39 0.27
CA ASP A 277 -7.66 7.50 1.71
C ASP A 277 -8.23 6.26 2.40
N VAL A 278 -7.40 5.63 3.23
CA VAL A 278 -7.74 4.40 3.94
C VAL A 278 -7.79 4.69 5.42
N ALA A 279 -8.91 4.39 6.07
CA ALA A 279 -9.10 4.57 7.49
C ALA A 279 -9.66 3.30 8.14
N LEU A 280 -9.25 3.07 9.38
CA LEU A 280 -9.78 1.99 10.22
C LEU A 280 -10.50 2.59 11.40
N ALA A 281 -11.80 2.35 11.52
CA ALA A 281 -12.55 2.63 12.73
C ALA A 281 -12.53 1.39 13.63
N SER A 282 -11.97 1.53 14.82
CA SER A 282 -11.91 0.46 15.82
C SER A 282 -12.73 0.85 17.06
N LYS A 283 -13.56 -0.08 17.56
CA LYS A 283 -14.23 0.10 18.84
C LYS A 283 -13.23 -0.06 19.97
N VAL A 284 -13.25 0.91 20.88
CA VAL A 284 -12.38 0.93 22.06
C VAL A 284 -13.25 1.16 23.31
N ARG A 285 -12.66 1.02 24.49
CA ARG A 285 -13.36 1.41 25.71
C ARG A 285 -13.70 2.89 25.65
N PRO A 286 -14.91 3.30 26.08
CA PRO A 286 -15.30 4.70 26.09
C PRO A 286 -14.24 5.56 26.77
N ARG A 287 -13.86 6.65 26.12
CA ARG A 287 -12.84 7.58 26.57
C ARG A 287 -13.19 9.01 26.16
N PHE A 288 -12.57 9.98 26.80
CA PHE A 288 -12.78 11.40 26.50
C PHE A 288 -11.55 11.95 25.78
N LEU A 289 -11.78 12.61 24.64
CA LEU A 289 -10.70 13.20 23.84
C LEU A 289 -10.62 14.70 24.13
N LEU A 290 -9.49 15.13 24.71
CA LEU A 290 -9.22 16.52 25.06
C LEU A 290 -7.92 16.99 24.39
N PRO A 291 -7.74 18.30 24.17
CA PRO A 291 -6.47 18.84 23.74
C PRO A 291 -5.42 18.67 24.87
N PRO A 292 -4.14 18.53 24.54
CA PRO A 292 -3.06 18.41 25.55
C PRO A 292 -3.02 19.58 26.53
N SER A 293 -3.43 20.78 26.08
CA SER A 293 -3.51 21.98 26.91
C SER A 293 -4.52 21.89 28.08
N ALA A 294 -5.42 20.91 28.09
CA ALA A 294 -6.34 20.67 29.18
C ALA A 294 -5.69 19.91 30.35
N LEU A 295 -4.56 19.24 30.13
CA LEU A 295 -3.91 18.39 31.11
C LEU A 295 -2.94 19.20 31.98
N LEU A 296 -3.09 19.05 33.29
CA LEU A 296 -2.13 19.55 34.28
C LEU A 296 -1.30 18.36 34.76
N GLU A 297 0.01 18.42 34.49
CA GLU A 297 0.98 17.40 34.92
C GLU A 297 1.84 17.96 36.06
N GLU A 298 1.78 17.32 37.24
CA GLU A 298 2.60 17.65 38.41
C GLU A 298 3.28 16.36 38.89
N GLY A 299 4.51 16.15 38.48
CA GLY A 299 5.21 14.88 38.72
C GLY A 299 4.47 13.72 38.08
N ASP A 300 4.08 12.73 38.89
CA ASP A 300 3.30 11.56 38.39
C ASP A 300 1.77 11.77 38.39
N ARG A 301 1.30 12.91 38.94
CA ARG A 301 -0.12 13.23 38.98
C ARG A 301 -0.57 13.90 37.69
N ARG A 302 -1.64 13.37 37.14
CA ARG A 302 -2.32 13.92 35.96
C ARG A 302 -3.71 14.34 36.35
N SER A 303 -4.05 15.60 36.14
CA SER A 303 -5.34 16.16 36.52
C SER A 303 -5.87 17.13 35.48
N VAL A 304 -7.14 17.42 35.56
CA VAL A 304 -7.82 18.42 34.72
C VAL A 304 -8.69 19.30 35.61
N TRP A 305 -9.01 20.50 35.13
CA TRP A 305 -9.97 21.38 35.77
C TRP A 305 -11.36 21.13 35.23
N VAL A 306 -12.28 20.77 36.09
CA VAL A 306 -13.69 20.56 35.76
C VAL A 306 -14.50 21.70 36.35
N VAL A 307 -15.36 22.30 35.54
CA VAL A 307 -16.28 23.34 36.01
C VAL A 307 -17.33 22.70 36.89
N ALA A 308 -17.57 23.27 38.07
CA ALA A 308 -18.59 22.81 38.99
C ALA A 308 -20.00 22.95 38.38
N GLN A 309 -20.98 22.23 38.92
CA GLN A 309 -22.36 22.22 38.39
C GLN A 309 -23.04 23.61 38.43
N ASP A 310 -22.59 24.49 39.33
CA ASP A 310 -23.04 25.87 39.39
C ASP A 310 -22.54 26.77 38.26
N GLY A 311 -21.58 26.28 37.46
CA GLY A 311 -20.95 27.03 36.36
C GLY A 311 -20.06 28.18 36.79
N LYS A 312 -19.77 28.33 38.10
CA LYS A 312 -19.09 29.52 38.65
C LYS A 312 -17.69 29.25 39.18
N SER A 313 -17.34 28.00 39.40
CA SER A 313 -16.05 27.63 39.98
C SER A 313 -15.45 26.41 39.26
N VAL A 314 -14.14 26.20 39.43
CA VAL A 314 -13.44 25.03 38.91
C VAL A 314 -12.94 24.15 40.04
N THR A 315 -12.99 22.85 39.81
CA THR A 315 -12.49 21.85 40.77
C THR A 315 -11.45 20.98 40.06
N ARG A 316 -10.36 20.74 40.74
CA ARG A 316 -9.31 19.85 40.24
C ARG A 316 -9.75 18.40 40.37
N ARG A 317 -9.58 17.62 39.29
CA ARG A 317 -9.93 16.20 39.27
C ARG A 317 -8.78 15.40 38.67
N ASP A 318 -8.34 14.39 39.42
CA ASP A 318 -7.31 13.45 38.94
C ASP A 318 -7.90 12.58 37.83
N VAL A 319 -7.11 12.32 36.78
CA VAL A 319 -7.53 11.56 35.62
C VAL A 319 -6.48 10.55 35.20
N THR A 320 -6.94 9.48 34.59
CA THR A 320 -6.05 8.47 33.98
C THR A 320 -6.00 8.69 32.47
N VAL A 321 -4.79 8.96 31.96
CA VAL A 321 -4.54 9.17 30.53
C VAL A 321 -4.15 7.83 29.90
N ALA A 322 -4.68 7.53 28.73
CA ALA A 322 -4.30 6.36 27.95
C ALA A 322 -2.79 6.38 27.58
N ALA A 323 -2.20 5.20 27.46
CA ALA A 323 -0.81 5.09 27.02
C ALA A 323 -0.62 5.71 25.61
N GLU A 324 0.58 6.15 25.30
CA GLU A 324 0.90 6.86 24.05
C GLU A 324 0.56 6.03 22.81
N ARG A 325 0.74 4.71 22.88
CA ARG A 325 0.36 3.75 21.83
C ARG A 325 -1.15 3.67 21.55
N ASP A 326 -1.98 4.10 22.52
CA ASP A 326 -3.46 4.09 22.42
C ASP A 326 -4.01 5.46 21.98
N ARG A 327 -3.14 6.42 21.69
CA ARG A 327 -3.48 7.75 21.16
C ARG A 327 -3.67 7.63 19.64
N ALA A 328 -4.91 7.44 19.23
CA ALA A 328 -5.24 7.29 17.80
C ALA A 328 -5.40 8.61 17.05
N GLU A 329 -5.56 9.74 17.74
CA GLU A 329 -5.74 11.06 17.13
C GLU A 329 -4.54 11.96 17.41
N PRO A 330 -3.84 12.45 16.37
CA PRO A 330 -2.77 13.42 16.51
C PRO A 330 -3.29 14.70 17.20
N GLY A 331 -2.55 15.20 18.20
CA GLY A 331 -2.91 16.44 18.89
C GLY A 331 -4.00 16.33 19.94
N ARG A 332 -4.48 15.13 20.27
CA ARG A 332 -5.43 14.90 21.37
C ARG A 332 -4.91 13.89 22.38
N ILE A 333 -5.31 14.06 23.64
CA ILE A 333 -5.08 13.09 24.71
C ILE A 333 -6.37 12.33 24.99
N ALA A 334 -6.26 11.03 25.24
CA ALA A 334 -7.39 10.20 25.60
C ALA A 334 -7.42 9.98 27.12
N ILE A 335 -8.48 10.40 27.77
CA ILE A 335 -8.73 10.18 29.20
C ILE A 335 -9.66 8.98 29.32
N ILE A 336 -9.20 7.94 30.02
CA ILE A 336 -9.91 6.67 30.18
C ILE A 336 -10.68 6.56 31.50
N ASP A 337 -10.32 7.39 32.50
CA ASP A 337 -11.00 7.42 33.78
C ASP A 337 -10.86 8.80 34.43
N GLY A 338 -11.76 9.12 35.34
CA GLY A 338 -11.81 10.38 36.10
C GLY A 338 -12.80 11.42 35.57
N LEU A 339 -13.39 11.24 34.36
CA LEU A 339 -14.36 12.15 33.78
C LEU A 339 -15.71 11.47 33.60
N LYS A 340 -16.79 12.27 33.61
CA LYS A 340 -18.15 11.86 33.29
C LYS A 340 -18.62 12.53 32.00
N ALA A 341 -19.53 11.87 31.30
CA ALA A 341 -20.19 12.47 30.14
C ALA A 341 -20.92 13.75 30.55
N GLY A 342 -20.66 14.85 29.82
CA GLY A 342 -21.23 16.16 30.10
C GLY A 342 -20.38 17.04 31.03
N ASP A 343 -19.30 16.54 31.63
CA ASP A 343 -18.38 17.39 32.39
C ASP A 343 -17.81 18.50 31.48
N ARG A 344 -17.77 19.74 31.96
CA ARG A 344 -17.12 20.85 31.28
C ARG A 344 -15.68 20.95 31.76
N VAL A 345 -14.74 20.70 30.88
CA VAL A 345 -13.29 20.68 31.16
C VAL A 345 -12.66 21.94 30.63
N VAL A 346 -11.83 22.61 31.45
CA VAL A 346 -11.05 23.78 31.02
C VAL A 346 -9.95 23.32 30.08
N VAL A 347 -9.84 23.94 28.90
CA VAL A 347 -8.89 23.58 27.86
C VAL A 347 -7.79 24.61 27.64
N ALA A 348 -7.88 25.79 28.26
CA ALA A 348 -6.86 26.83 28.20
C ALA A 348 -6.67 27.52 29.55
N GLY A 349 -5.42 27.90 29.87
CA GLY A 349 -5.07 28.61 31.10
C GLY A 349 -4.98 27.73 32.35
N VAL A 350 -4.86 26.41 32.21
CA VAL A 350 -4.93 25.42 33.30
C VAL A 350 -3.87 25.62 34.40
N HIS A 351 -2.66 26.10 34.06
CA HIS A 351 -1.56 26.29 35.03
C HIS A 351 -1.74 27.47 35.97
N SER A 352 -2.69 28.35 35.72
CA SER A 352 -2.92 29.58 36.51
C SER A 352 -4.16 29.50 37.40
N LEU A 353 -4.86 28.37 37.44
CA LEU A 353 -6.05 28.16 38.22
C LEU A 353 -5.76 27.53 39.58
N LYS A 354 -6.61 27.81 40.56
CA LYS A 354 -6.58 27.21 41.90
C LYS A 354 -7.89 26.49 42.15
N ASP A 355 -7.86 25.48 43.01
CA ASP A 355 -9.07 24.74 43.38
C ASP A 355 -10.11 25.65 44.04
N GLY A 356 -11.36 25.54 43.63
CA GLY A 356 -12.46 26.41 44.08
C GLY A 356 -12.43 27.82 43.49
N GLN A 357 -11.51 28.17 42.59
CA GLN A 357 -11.43 29.51 42.02
C GLN A 357 -12.69 29.86 41.21
N PRO A 358 -13.26 31.09 41.41
CA PRO A 358 -14.34 31.57 40.58
C PRO A 358 -13.87 31.84 39.17
N VAL A 359 -14.65 31.37 38.19
CA VAL A 359 -14.34 31.52 36.76
C VAL A 359 -15.56 32.05 36.00
N TRP A 360 -15.28 32.62 34.83
CA TRP A 360 -16.31 33.00 33.88
C TRP A 360 -16.10 32.17 32.58
N LEU A 361 -17.19 31.51 32.16
CA LEU A 361 -17.17 30.65 30.99
C LEU A 361 -17.20 31.52 29.72
N THR A 362 -16.18 31.40 28.91
CA THR A 362 -16.20 31.85 27.50
C THR A 362 -16.72 30.69 26.65
N ASP A 363 -17.66 30.93 25.75
CA ASP A 363 -18.32 29.90 24.94
C ASP A 363 -17.38 28.93 24.27
N ASP A 364 -17.88 27.70 24.08
CA ASP A 364 -17.20 26.48 23.68
C ASP A 364 -16.20 26.67 22.52
N ALA A 365 -14.99 26.17 22.68
CA ALA A 365 -14.14 25.79 21.56
C ALA A 365 -14.80 24.64 20.82
N VAL A 366 -15.25 24.90 19.61
CA VAL A 366 -15.83 23.92 18.66
C VAL A 366 -14.81 22.87 18.28
#